data_a2d0bf49e8d92318eccc8459eab61349
#
_entry.id   a2d0bf49e8d92318eccc8459eab61349
#
_cell.length_a   1.000
_cell.length_b   1.000
_cell.length_c   1.000
_cell.angle_alpha   90.00
_cell.angle_beta   90.00
_cell.angle_gamma   90.00
#
_symmetry.space_group_name_H-M   'P 1'
#
loop_
_entity.id
_entity.type
_entity.pdbx_description
1 polymer ?
#
loop_
_entity_poly.entity_id
_entity_poly.type
_entity_poly.pdbx_seq_one_letter_code
_entity_poly.pdbx_strand_id
1 'polypeptide(L)'
;VTFLLENGQIETTVTRAKEVRAVAEKMITIAKSDDLHSKRQVMAYVTKESVAKKLFDEIAPKYADRKGGYTQIVKIGPRRGDAAEMAIIKLV
;
A
#
# COMPACT_ATOMS: atom_id res chain seq x y z
N VAL A 1 -4.54 2.61 -3.21
CA VAL A 1 -4.05 1.42 -2.47
C VAL A 1 -3.98 0.20 -3.39
N THR A 2 -5.02 -0.05 -4.18
CA THR A 2 -5.02 -1.19 -5.10
C THR A 2 -3.83 -1.14 -6.07
N PHE A 3 -3.57 0.02 -6.65
CA PHE A 3 -2.43 0.18 -7.58
C PHE A 3 -1.09 -0.04 -6.88
N LEU A 4 -0.94 0.45 -5.66
CA LEU A 4 0.29 0.24 -4.89
C LEU A 4 0.53 -1.25 -4.63
N LEU A 5 -0.50 -1.97 -4.21
CA LEU A 5 -0.39 -3.40 -3.92
C LEU A 5 -0.14 -4.22 -5.19
N GLU A 6 -0.73 -3.82 -6.30
CA GLU A 6 -0.57 -4.52 -7.58
C GLU A 6 0.82 -4.30 -8.19
N ASN A 7 1.30 -3.06 -8.20
CA ASN A 7 2.53 -2.67 -8.90
C ASN A 7 3.75 -2.53 -7.99
N GLY A 8 3.55 -2.48 -6.68
CA GLY A 8 4.64 -2.31 -5.72
C GLY A 8 5.05 -0.87 -5.50
N GLN A 9 4.66 0.04 -6.37
CA GLN A 9 4.94 1.47 -6.21
C GLN A 9 4.01 2.30 -7.08
N ILE A 10 3.74 3.52 -6.63
CA ILE A 10 2.99 4.51 -7.42
C ILE A 10 3.59 5.90 -7.24
N GLU A 11 3.44 6.75 -8.26
CA GLU A 11 3.82 8.15 -8.20
C GLU A 11 2.56 8.99 -7.97
N THR A 12 2.59 9.88 -6.98
CA THR A 12 1.45 10.72 -6.63
C THR A 12 1.94 11.96 -5.87
N THR A 13 1.03 12.84 -5.44
CA THR A 13 1.40 13.97 -4.59
C THR A 13 1.84 13.49 -3.21
N VAL A 14 2.67 14.29 -2.53
CA VAL A 14 3.15 13.96 -1.18
C VAL A 14 1.98 13.77 -0.22
N THR A 15 0.96 14.63 -0.27
CA THR A 15 -0.22 14.54 0.59
C THR A 15 -0.95 13.22 0.36
N ARG A 16 -1.18 12.87 -0.90
CA ARG A 16 -1.87 11.64 -1.25
C ARG A 16 -1.04 10.39 -0.90
N ALA A 17 0.28 10.47 -1.07
CA ALA A 17 1.18 9.39 -0.68
C ALA A 17 1.09 9.08 0.81
N LYS A 18 0.99 10.10 1.67
CA LYS A 18 0.83 9.91 3.11
C LYS A 18 -0.49 9.22 3.45
N GLU A 19 -1.58 9.59 2.78
CA GLU A 19 -2.88 8.95 2.96
C GLU A 19 -2.86 7.49 2.53
N VAL A 20 -2.31 7.22 1.36
CA VAL A 20 -2.19 5.85 0.83
C VAL A 20 -1.32 5.00 1.72
N ARG A 21 -0.23 5.55 2.24
CA ARG A 21 0.66 4.86 3.17
C ARG A 21 -0.08 4.35 4.39
N ALA A 22 -0.88 5.21 5.04
CA ALA A 22 -1.62 4.85 6.23
C ALA A 22 -2.57 3.68 5.96
N VAL A 23 -3.32 3.74 4.85
CA VAL A 23 -4.26 2.69 4.48
C VAL A 23 -3.52 1.41 4.09
N ALA A 24 -2.46 1.52 3.28
CA ALA A 24 -1.70 0.34 2.82
C ALA A 24 -1.05 -0.39 3.99
N GLU A 25 -0.45 0.32 4.94
CA GLU A 25 0.16 -0.31 6.11
C GLU A 25 -0.88 -1.01 6.97
N LYS A 26 -2.05 -0.39 7.14
CA LYS A 26 -3.16 -1.01 7.86
C LYS A 26 -3.62 -2.29 7.18
N MET A 27 -3.75 -2.28 5.84
CA MET A 27 -4.15 -3.46 5.08
C MET A 27 -3.15 -4.60 5.23
N ILE A 28 -1.85 -4.31 5.15
CA ILE A 28 -0.80 -5.33 5.30
C ILE A 28 -0.83 -5.91 6.72
N THR A 29 -0.99 -5.07 7.73
CA THR A 29 -1.08 -5.53 9.12
C THR A 29 -2.28 -6.45 9.32
N ILE A 30 -3.44 -6.11 8.77
CA ILE A 30 -4.64 -6.94 8.84
C ILE A 30 -4.40 -8.27 8.12
N ALA A 31 -3.80 -8.23 6.93
CA ALA A 31 -3.55 -9.42 6.12
C ALA A 31 -2.61 -10.42 6.81
N LYS A 32 -1.72 -9.95 7.69
CA LYS A 32 -0.82 -10.81 8.44
C LYS A 32 -1.54 -11.76 9.38
N SER A 33 -2.75 -11.43 9.81
CA SER A 33 -3.56 -12.30 10.67
C SER A 33 -4.08 -13.53 9.92
N ASP A 34 -4.26 -13.42 8.61
CA ASP A 34 -4.66 -14.51 7.70
C ASP A 34 -5.87 -15.34 8.18
N ASP A 35 -6.86 -14.69 8.78
CA ASP A 35 -8.12 -15.33 9.15
C ASP A 35 -9.26 -14.85 8.25
N LEU A 36 -10.44 -15.46 8.39
CA LEU A 36 -11.59 -15.11 7.54
C LEU A 36 -12.03 -13.66 7.73
N HIS A 37 -11.98 -13.17 8.96
CA HIS A 37 -12.35 -11.79 9.28
C HIS A 37 -11.39 -10.80 8.59
N SER A 38 -10.09 -11.07 8.64
CA SER A 38 -9.08 -10.26 7.96
C SER A 38 -9.30 -10.24 6.45
N LYS A 39 -9.61 -11.39 5.85
CA LYS A 39 -9.88 -11.48 4.42
C LYS A 39 -11.09 -10.64 4.03
N ARG A 40 -12.15 -10.65 4.83
CA ARG A 40 -13.33 -9.83 4.59
C ARG A 40 -13.03 -8.34 4.69
N GLN A 41 -12.22 -7.92 5.67
CA GLN A 41 -11.82 -6.53 5.83
C GLN A 41 -11.00 -6.06 4.63
N VAL A 42 -10.06 -6.85 4.16
CA VAL A 42 -9.24 -6.51 3.00
C VAL A 42 -10.11 -6.39 1.75
N MET A 43 -11.02 -7.33 1.53
CA MET A 43 -11.91 -7.28 0.37
C MET A 43 -12.82 -6.06 0.35
N ALA A 44 -13.12 -5.47 1.50
CA ALA A 44 -13.91 -4.25 1.56
C ALA A 44 -13.16 -3.03 1.01
N TYR A 45 -11.83 -3.03 1.07
CA TYR A 45 -10.99 -1.92 0.60
C TYR A 45 -10.39 -2.17 -0.78
N VAL A 46 -10.00 -3.42 -1.06
CA VAL A 46 -9.34 -3.77 -2.32
C VAL A 46 -10.40 -4.19 -3.33
N THR A 47 -10.53 -3.44 -4.42
CA THR A 47 -11.58 -3.67 -5.40
C THR A 47 -11.31 -4.85 -6.34
N LYS A 48 -10.04 -5.26 -6.47
CA LYS A 48 -9.66 -6.39 -7.33
C LYS A 48 -9.36 -7.61 -6.49
N GLU A 49 -10.07 -8.70 -6.75
CA GLU A 49 -9.87 -9.97 -6.05
C GLU A 49 -8.45 -10.52 -6.22
N SER A 50 -7.88 -10.40 -7.43
CA SER A 50 -6.51 -10.85 -7.71
C SER A 50 -5.48 -10.10 -6.87
N VAL A 51 -5.69 -8.81 -6.61
CA VAL A 51 -4.80 -8.00 -5.78
C VAL A 51 -4.94 -8.40 -4.31
N ALA A 52 -6.16 -8.65 -3.85
CA ALA A 52 -6.38 -9.12 -2.48
C ALA A 52 -5.69 -10.47 -2.25
N LYS A 53 -5.80 -11.38 -3.21
CA LYS A 53 -5.11 -12.67 -3.15
C LYS A 53 -3.60 -12.49 -3.11
N LYS A 54 -3.05 -11.61 -3.93
CA LYS A 54 -1.62 -11.28 -3.92
C LYS A 54 -1.19 -10.75 -2.56
N LEU A 55 -2.00 -9.92 -1.93
CA LEU A 55 -1.71 -9.38 -0.60
C LEU A 55 -1.54 -10.50 0.42
N PHE A 56 -2.45 -11.47 0.44
CA PHE A 56 -2.37 -12.59 1.38
C PHE A 56 -1.29 -13.61 1.03
N ASP A 57 -1.07 -13.88 -0.27
CA ASP A 57 -0.17 -14.95 -0.70
C ASP A 57 1.29 -14.50 -0.79
N GLU A 58 1.55 -13.25 -1.15
CA GLU A 58 2.89 -12.75 -1.42
C GLU A 58 3.32 -11.61 -0.49
N ILE A 59 2.48 -10.61 -0.30
CA ILE A 59 2.85 -9.39 0.43
C ILE A 59 2.88 -9.64 1.93
N ALA A 60 1.82 -10.18 2.50
CA ALA A 60 1.75 -10.43 3.93
C ALA A 60 2.85 -11.38 4.44
N PRO A 61 3.14 -12.51 3.76
CA PRO A 61 4.25 -13.38 4.17
C PRO A 61 5.61 -12.69 4.11
N LYS A 62 5.82 -11.80 3.14
CA LYS A 62 7.08 -11.05 3.01
C LYS A 62 7.37 -10.19 4.23
N TYR A 63 6.31 -9.67 4.88
CA TYR A 63 6.44 -8.80 6.04
C TYR A 63 6.05 -9.45 7.35
N ALA A 64 5.96 -10.78 7.40
CA ALA A 64 5.48 -11.51 8.57
C ALA A 64 6.24 -11.15 9.85
N ASP A 65 7.56 -10.91 9.76
CA ASP A 65 8.40 -10.58 10.90
C ASP A 65 8.53 -9.08 11.15
N ARG A 66 7.83 -8.26 10.37
CA ARG A 66 7.93 -6.80 10.44
C ARG A 66 6.74 -6.21 11.17
N LYS A 67 7.00 -5.26 12.07
CA LYS A 67 5.95 -4.61 12.87
C LYS A 67 5.62 -3.21 12.35
N GLY A 68 5.41 -3.06 11.06
CA GLY A 68 5.15 -1.78 10.42
C GLY A 68 6.32 -1.36 9.53
N GLY A 69 6.24 -0.15 8.96
CA GLY A 69 7.27 0.33 8.06
C GLY A 69 7.33 -0.45 6.75
N TYR A 70 6.18 -0.85 6.23
CA TYR A 70 6.09 -1.64 4.99
C TYR A 70 6.25 -0.80 3.74
N THR A 71 6.14 0.51 3.86
CA THR A 71 6.20 1.42 2.72
C THR A 71 7.24 2.49 2.92
N GLN A 72 7.74 3.04 1.81
CA GLN A 72 8.70 4.12 1.81
C GLN A 72 8.18 5.21 0.87
N ILE A 73 8.24 6.47 1.31
CA ILE A 73 7.88 7.62 0.49
C ILE A 73 9.17 8.35 0.12
N VAL A 74 9.40 8.52 -1.19
CA VAL A 74 10.56 9.23 -1.72
C VAL A 74 10.06 10.48 -2.43
N LYS A 75 10.45 11.66 -1.95
CA LYS A 75 10.07 12.93 -2.57
C LYS A 75 10.87 13.13 -3.86
N ILE A 76 10.19 13.48 -4.95
CA ILE A 76 10.82 13.64 -6.26
C ILE A 76 10.75 15.08 -6.77
N GLY A 77 10.23 16.00 -5.98
CA GLY A 77 10.18 17.42 -6.31
C GLY A 77 8.84 17.86 -6.89
N PRO A 78 8.72 19.15 -7.26
CA PRO A 78 7.46 19.70 -7.76
C PRO A 78 7.09 19.17 -9.14
N ARG A 79 5.78 18.98 -9.33
CA ARG A 79 5.24 18.59 -10.63
C ARG A 79 5.27 19.80 -11.59
N ARG A 80 5.61 19.53 -12.83
CA ARG A 80 5.62 20.54 -13.87
C ARG A 80 4.19 21.04 -14.13
N GLY A 81 4.01 22.34 -14.12
CA GLY A 81 2.73 22.99 -14.41
C GLY A 81 2.08 23.61 -13.18
N ASP A 82 1.76 22.82 -12.15
CA ASP A 82 1.08 23.31 -10.94
C ASP A 82 1.96 23.36 -9.70
N ALA A 83 3.23 22.97 -9.83
CA ALA A 83 4.20 22.95 -8.74
C ALA A 83 3.79 22.09 -7.52
N ALA A 84 2.84 21.17 -7.68
CA ALA A 84 2.48 20.23 -6.62
C ALA A 84 3.65 19.32 -6.31
N GLU A 85 3.99 19.17 -5.02
CA GLU A 85 5.07 18.29 -4.64
C GLU A 85 4.68 16.83 -4.89
N MET A 86 5.52 16.12 -5.62
CA MET A 86 5.31 14.73 -6.00
C MET A 86 6.19 13.80 -5.18
N ALA A 87 5.73 12.60 -5.04
CA ALA A 87 6.48 11.55 -4.34
C ALA A 87 6.16 10.19 -4.96
N ILE A 88 7.07 9.25 -4.76
CA ILE A 88 6.84 7.85 -5.07
C ILE A 88 6.66 7.13 -3.75
N ILE A 89 5.52 6.44 -3.59
CA ILE A 89 5.32 5.53 -2.46
C ILE A 89 5.51 4.11 -2.98
N LYS A 90 6.33 3.34 -2.28
CA LYS A 90 6.66 1.98 -2.68
C LYS A 90 6.68 1.04 -1.49
N LEU A 91 6.44 -0.24 -1.77
CA LEU A 91 6.60 -1.30 -0.78
C LEU A 91 8.09 -1.59 -0.60
N VAL A 92 8.50 -1.68 0.64
CA VAL A 92 9.91 -1.91 1.00
C VAL A 92 10.35 -3.34 0.73
#